data_b7dc2602514e90f4494794e4964dc245
#
_entry.id   b7dc2602514e90f4494794e4964dc245
#
_cell.length_a   1.000
_cell.length_b   1.000
_cell.length_c   1.000
_cell.angle_alpha   90.00
_cell.angle_beta   90.00
_cell.angle_gamma   90.00
#
_symmetry.space_group_name_H-M   'P 1'
#
loop_
_entity.id
_entity.type
_entity.pdbx_description
1 polymer ?
#
loop_
_entity_poly.entity_id
_entity_poly.type
_entity_poly.pdbx_seq_one_letter_code
_entity_poly.pdbx_strand_id
1 'polypeptide(L)'
;MISNAEFFAQRNLVDYLREVPFNVTPPGLYCAPSLYGEMMKDCQCNCCYDMEVYQHFLSKGKHTDDEMEMLARALHDFAIGHYLDEFLNGYDPRQVVGVMGGHGVLRTSAEYRQVVELSKELTERDTLMVTGGGPGVMEATHLGAWMAGRPMAEVDEALKILSEAPGFKDEGWLQTAFEVIRRYPQERYHSLGIPTWLYGHEPSAAFATDIAKYFDNSIRENTILTVAFGGIVFTPGSAGTMQEVFQEAVQNHYLSFGYASPMVFLGRKFWTKDIPVYPFLEQMMQEGRYKNLQLKLTDSSHEVVEELMRFRSE
;
A
#
# COMPACT_ATOMS: atom_id res chain seq x y z
N MET A 1 31.19 -11.34 -26.10
CA MET A 1 30.21 -10.35 -25.57
C MET A 1 29.70 -9.56 -26.75
N ILE A 2 28.38 -9.58 -27.00
CA ILE A 2 27.74 -8.66 -27.96
C ILE A 2 27.72 -7.25 -27.33
N SER A 3 27.92 -6.23 -28.16
CA SER A 3 27.80 -4.85 -27.71
C SER A 3 26.35 -4.52 -27.34
N ASN A 4 26.14 -3.50 -26.50
CA ASN A 4 24.79 -3.03 -26.16
C ASN A 4 23.98 -2.67 -27.44
N ALA A 5 24.62 -2.04 -28.43
CA ALA A 5 23.98 -1.69 -29.70
C ALA A 5 23.54 -2.93 -30.49
N GLU A 6 24.37 -3.97 -30.55
CA GLU A 6 24.03 -5.24 -31.20
C GLU A 6 22.92 -5.98 -30.44
N PHE A 7 22.92 -5.95 -29.10
CA PHE A 7 21.89 -6.55 -28.27
C PHE A 7 20.50 -5.94 -28.58
N PHE A 8 20.40 -4.61 -28.58
CA PHE A 8 19.15 -3.92 -28.84
C PHE A 8 18.70 -4.01 -30.32
N ALA A 9 19.64 -4.00 -31.27
CA ALA A 9 19.32 -4.11 -32.70
C ALA A 9 18.83 -5.50 -33.12
N GLN A 10 19.35 -6.56 -32.52
CA GLN A 10 19.01 -7.95 -32.86
C GLN A 10 17.63 -8.37 -32.37
N ARG A 11 17.06 -7.71 -31.35
CA ARG A 11 15.86 -8.16 -30.64
C ARG A 11 14.61 -7.34 -30.87
N ASN A 12 14.66 -6.37 -31.79
CA ASN A 12 13.51 -5.53 -32.14
C ASN A 12 12.77 -4.96 -30.89
N LEU A 13 13.57 -4.51 -29.90
CA LEU A 13 13.07 -4.02 -28.61
C LEU A 13 11.94 -3.00 -28.76
N VAL A 14 12.09 -2.06 -29.70
CA VAL A 14 11.09 -0.99 -29.91
C VAL A 14 9.73 -1.55 -30.30
N ASP A 15 9.69 -2.60 -31.14
CA ASP A 15 8.43 -3.20 -31.53
C ASP A 15 7.83 -4.01 -30.38
N TYR A 16 8.65 -4.74 -29.61
CA TYR A 16 8.19 -5.41 -28.41
C TYR A 16 7.57 -4.44 -27.39
N LEU A 17 8.22 -3.33 -27.12
CA LEU A 17 7.72 -2.31 -26.17
C LEU A 17 6.41 -1.65 -26.62
N ARG A 18 6.07 -1.71 -27.92
CA ARG A 18 4.78 -1.24 -28.45
C ARG A 18 3.66 -2.27 -28.32
N GLU A 19 4.01 -3.55 -28.25
CA GLU A 19 3.05 -4.66 -28.25
C GLU A 19 2.62 -5.10 -26.84
N VAL A 20 3.42 -4.79 -25.80
CA VAL A 20 3.04 -5.12 -24.42
C VAL A 20 1.79 -4.34 -24.00
N PRO A 21 0.85 -4.94 -23.24
CA PRO A 21 -0.41 -4.31 -22.87
C PRO A 21 -0.28 -3.28 -21.74
N PHE A 22 0.94 -3.01 -21.29
CA PHE A 22 1.20 -2.01 -20.27
C PHE A 22 2.10 -0.89 -20.78
N ASN A 23 1.91 0.31 -20.23
CA ASN A 23 2.77 1.42 -20.55
C ASN A 23 4.12 1.26 -19.86
N VAL A 24 5.19 1.05 -20.62
CA VAL A 24 6.56 0.89 -20.09
C VAL A 24 7.16 2.18 -19.52
N THR A 25 6.56 3.32 -19.85
CA THR A 25 6.89 4.63 -19.28
C THR A 25 5.59 5.37 -18.96
N PRO A 26 4.85 4.93 -17.90
CA PRO A 26 3.61 5.59 -17.52
C PRO A 26 3.86 7.08 -17.25
N PRO A 27 2.89 7.96 -17.53
CA PRO A 27 3.07 9.41 -17.40
C PRO A 27 2.94 9.91 -15.95
N GLY A 28 2.82 9.02 -14.98
CA GLY A 28 2.63 9.32 -13.56
C GLY A 28 2.26 8.08 -12.77
N LEU A 29 1.96 8.24 -11.48
CA LEU A 29 1.38 7.20 -10.66
C LEU A 29 0.00 6.81 -11.17
N TYR A 30 -0.39 5.58 -10.90
CA TYR A 30 -1.75 5.11 -11.19
C TYR A 30 -2.77 5.68 -10.17
N CYS A 31 -4.04 5.58 -10.54
CA CYS A 31 -5.19 5.86 -9.68
C CYS A 31 -6.32 4.89 -10.06
N ALA A 32 -7.41 4.83 -9.29
CA ALA A 32 -8.52 3.95 -9.62
C ALA A 32 -9.07 4.15 -11.06
N PRO A 33 -9.26 5.38 -11.57
CA PRO A 33 -9.65 5.59 -12.95
C PRO A 33 -8.67 5.03 -14.00
N SER A 34 -7.37 5.07 -13.76
CA SER A 34 -6.37 4.54 -14.71
C SER A 34 -6.30 3.01 -14.68
N LEU A 35 -6.54 2.37 -13.54
CA LEU A 35 -6.55 0.91 -13.41
C LEU A 35 -7.88 0.27 -13.78
N TYR A 36 -9.01 0.92 -13.43
CA TYR A 36 -10.36 0.35 -13.49
C TYR A 36 -11.34 1.13 -14.38
N GLY A 37 -10.87 2.11 -15.14
CA GLY A 37 -11.70 3.13 -15.82
C GLY A 37 -12.97 2.65 -16.47
N GLU A 38 -12.92 1.60 -17.30
CA GLU A 38 -14.11 1.05 -17.98
C GLU A 38 -15.05 0.35 -16.98
N MET A 39 -14.50 -0.40 -16.01
CA MET A 39 -15.27 -1.07 -14.97
C MET A 39 -15.97 -0.07 -14.02
N MET A 40 -15.37 1.10 -13.81
CA MET A 40 -15.98 2.19 -13.03
C MET A 40 -17.17 2.84 -13.76
N LYS A 41 -17.16 2.86 -15.10
CA LYS A 41 -18.23 3.43 -15.94
C LYS A 41 -19.39 2.45 -16.12
N ASP A 42 -19.07 1.19 -16.38
CA ASP A 42 -20.03 0.10 -16.58
C ASP A 42 -19.71 -1.08 -15.66
N CYS A 43 -20.50 -1.24 -14.61
CA CYS A 43 -20.34 -2.31 -13.63
C CYS A 43 -20.51 -3.72 -14.22
N GLN A 44 -21.02 -3.87 -15.45
CA GLN A 44 -21.10 -5.15 -16.15
C GLN A 44 -19.84 -5.47 -16.97
N CYS A 45 -18.97 -4.49 -17.17
CA CYS A 45 -17.69 -4.71 -17.82
C CYS A 45 -16.74 -5.43 -16.85
N ASN A 46 -16.30 -6.63 -17.24
CA ASN A 46 -15.35 -7.44 -16.48
C ASN A 46 -13.90 -7.26 -16.98
N CYS A 47 -13.63 -6.24 -17.80
CA CYS A 47 -12.30 -5.93 -18.30
C CYS A 47 -11.85 -4.56 -17.83
N CYS A 48 -10.60 -4.48 -17.40
CA CYS A 48 -9.93 -3.23 -17.05
C CYS A 48 -8.43 -3.36 -17.30
N TYR A 49 -7.74 -2.23 -17.35
CA TYR A 49 -6.29 -2.20 -17.57
C TYR A 49 -5.53 -3.08 -16.58
N ASP A 50 -5.87 -3.02 -15.29
CA ASP A 50 -5.23 -3.82 -14.25
C ASP A 50 -5.32 -5.32 -14.51
N MET A 51 -6.49 -5.80 -14.93
CA MET A 51 -6.69 -7.21 -15.26
C MET A 51 -5.98 -7.62 -16.55
N GLU A 52 -5.95 -6.77 -17.57
CA GLU A 52 -5.26 -7.03 -18.82
C GLU A 52 -3.75 -7.19 -18.59
N VAL A 53 -3.15 -6.27 -17.84
CA VAL A 53 -1.73 -6.35 -17.47
C VAL A 53 -1.46 -7.61 -16.64
N TYR A 54 -2.33 -7.94 -15.68
CA TYR A 54 -2.16 -9.14 -14.86
C TYR A 54 -2.24 -10.43 -15.68
N GLN A 55 -3.18 -10.53 -16.63
CA GLN A 55 -3.28 -11.70 -17.52
C GLN A 55 -2.03 -11.85 -18.40
N HIS A 56 -1.51 -10.76 -18.94
CA HIS A 56 -0.25 -10.76 -19.66
C HIS A 56 0.90 -11.23 -18.76
N PHE A 57 1.02 -10.68 -17.56
CA PHE A 57 2.03 -11.05 -16.57
C PHE A 57 2.00 -12.56 -16.26
N LEU A 58 0.81 -13.14 -16.11
CA LEU A 58 0.66 -14.59 -15.91
C LEU A 58 1.04 -15.40 -17.16
N SER A 59 0.68 -14.93 -18.35
CA SER A 59 0.99 -15.61 -19.63
C SER A 59 2.48 -15.66 -19.92
N LYS A 60 3.23 -14.62 -19.53
CA LYS A 60 4.68 -14.54 -19.68
C LYS A 60 5.44 -15.24 -18.54
N GLY A 61 4.74 -15.56 -17.44
CA GLY A 61 5.32 -16.11 -16.23
C GLY A 61 5.74 -15.01 -15.23
N LYS A 62 5.54 -15.30 -13.95
CA LYS A 62 5.97 -14.42 -12.84
C LYS A 62 7.48 -14.20 -12.87
N HIS A 63 8.23 -15.25 -13.14
CA HIS A 63 9.66 -15.22 -13.42
C HIS A 63 9.82 -15.65 -14.89
N THR A 64 9.98 -14.68 -15.76
CA THR A 64 10.13 -14.93 -17.20
C THR A 64 11.60 -14.99 -17.59
N ASP A 65 11.93 -15.86 -18.56
CA ASP A 65 13.24 -15.90 -19.22
C ASP A 65 13.28 -15.05 -20.51
N ASP A 66 12.16 -14.41 -20.86
CA ASP A 66 12.08 -13.48 -21.99
C ASP A 66 12.75 -12.15 -21.60
N GLU A 67 13.95 -11.93 -22.12
CA GLU A 67 14.75 -10.74 -21.81
C GLU A 67 14.09 -9.42 -22.20
N MET A 68 13.21 -9.44 -23.24
CA MET A 68 12.48 -8.24 -23.65
C MET A 68 11.37 -7.91 -22.66
N GLU A 69 10.67 -8.92 -22.17
CA GLU A 69 9.68 -8.77 -21.11
C GLU A 69 10.32 -8.29 -19.80
N MET A 70 11.46 -8.88 -19.41
CA MET A 70 12.21 -8.43 -18.22
C MET A 70 12.59 -6.96 -18.32
N LEU A 71 13.07 -6.52 -19.49
CA LEU A 71 13.45 -5.13 -19.72
C LEU A 71 12.25 -4.19 -19.71
N ALA A 72 11.12 -4.61 -20.34
CA ALA A 72 9.89 -3.83 -20.34
C ALA A 72 9.36 -3.60 -18.91
N ARG A 73 9.33 -4.66 -18.07
CA ARG A 73 8.94 -4.56 -16.65
C ARG A 73 9.89 -3.66 -15.86
N ALA A 74 11.20 -3.80 -16.08
CA ALA A 74 12.20 -2.99 -15.39
C ALA A 74 12.08 -1.48 -15.76
N LEU A 75 11.81 -1.16 -17.01
CA LEU A 75 11.58 0.22 -17.46
C LEU A 75 10.32 0.80 -16.81
N HIS A 76 9.25 0.01 -16.77
CA HIS A 76 8.01 0.40 -16.10
C HIS A 76 8.26 0.70 -14.60
N ASP A 77 8.89 -0.22 -13.88
CA ASP A 77 9.13 -0.10 -12.45
C ASP A 77 10.06 1.07 -12.12
N PHE A 78 11.05 1.33 -13.00
CA PHE A 78 11.90 2.52 -12.90
C PHE A 78 11.07 3.82 -13.06
N ALA A 79 10.16 3.86 -14.05
CA ALA A 79 9.32 5.04 -14.26
C ALA A 79 8.37 5.28 -13.07
N ILE A 80 7.77 4.22 -12.53
CA ILE A 80 6.92 4.31 -11.32
C ILE A 80 7.72 4.82 -10.13
N GLY A 81 8.94 4.30 -9.92
CA GLY A 81 9.82 4.78 -8.84
C GLY A 81 10.16 6.27 -8.97
N HIS A 82 10.43 6.74 -10.20
CA HIS A 82 10.70 8.15 -10.47
C HIS A 82 9.49 9.05 -10.11
N TYR A 83 8.28 8.67 -10.54
CA TYR A 83 7.07 9.43 -10.21
C TYR A 83 6.67 9.34 -8.74
N LEU A 84 7.01 8.24 -8.07
CA LEU A 84 6.84 8.12 -6.63
C LEU A 84 7.75 9.13 -5.89
N ASP A 85 9.01 9.23 -6.29
CA ASP A 85 9.94 10.21 -5.71
C ASP A 85 9.44 11.65 -5.95
N GLU A 86 8.97 11.97 -7.16
CA GLU A 86 8.37 13.28 -7.45
C GLU A 86 7.14 13.58 -6.59
N PHE A 87 6.26 12.60 -6.41
CA PHE A 87 5.07 12.72 -5.56
C PHE A 87 5.45 12.98 -4.09
N LEU A 88 6.40 12.21 -3.56
CA LEU A 88 6.84 12.31 -2.17
C LEU A 88 7.63 13.59 -1.87
N ASN A 89 8.25 14.22 -2.86
CA ASN A 89 8.91 15.53 -2.69
C ASN A 89 7.94 16.65 -2.25
N GLY A 90 6.63 16.44 -2.39
CA GLY A 90 5.58 17.36 -1.89
C GLY A 90 5.28 17.24 -0.39
N TYR A 91 5.88 16.26 0.31
CA TYR A 91 5.58 15.95 1.71
C TYR A 91 6.81 16.06 2.60
N ASP A 92 6.60 16.52 3.84
CA ASP A 92 7.61 16.30 4.88
C ASP A 92 7.69 14.79 5.18
N PRO A 93 8.87 14.18 5.18
CA PRO A 93 8.99 12.74 5.46
C PRO A 93 8.30 12.28 6.76
N ARG A 94 8.29 13.11 7.81
CA ARG A 94 7.61 12.81 9.07
C ARG A 94 6.06 12.87 8.99
N GLN A 95 5.52 13.32 7.86
CA GLN A 95 4.07 13.27 7.59
C GLN A 95 3.63 11.97 6.92
N VAL A 96 4.55 11.12 6.50
CA VAL A 96 4.26 9.89 5.76
C VAL A 96 4.20 8.72 6.73
N VAL A 97 3.02 8.16 6.95
CA VAL A 97 2.76 7.08 7.92
C VAL A 97 2.29 5.82 7.21
N GLY A 98 2.98 4.70 7.49
CA GLY A 98 2.63 3.39 6.99
C GLY A 98 1.59 2.68 7.88
N VAL A 99 0.67 1.93 7.26
CA VAL A 99 -0.20 0.99 7.96
C VAL A 99 -0.04 -0.40 7.35
N MET A 100 0.40 -1.35 8.17
CA MET A 100 0.67 -2.74 7.77
C MET A 100 -0.27 -3.67 8.52
N GLY A 101 -0.87 -4.64 7.82
CA GLY A 101 -1.82 -5.56 8.43
C GLY A 101 -2.46 -6.53 7.47
N GLY A 102 -3.45 -7.29 7.95
CA GLY A 102 -4.04 -8.42 7.22
C GLY A 102 -4.88 -8.01 6.00
N HIS A 103 -4.60 -8.62 4.84
CA HIS A 103 -5.41 -8.47 3.63
C HIS A 103 -6.79 -9.15 3.73
N GLY A 104 -6.94 -10.11 4.64
CA GLY A 104 -8.19 -10.86 4.84
C GLY A 104 -9.17 -10.22 5.80
N VAL A 105 -8.90 -9.03 6.32
CA VAL A 105 -9.81 -8.32 7.23
C VAL A 105 -11.07 -7.92 6.48
N LEU A 106 -12.23 -8.31 7.01
CA LEU A 106 -13.51 -8.05 6.36
C LEU A 106 -13.99 -6.62 6.61
N ARG A 107 -14.64 -6.01 5.63
CA ARG A 107 -15.23 -4.67 5.71
C ARG A 107 -16.27 -4.50 6.84
N THR A 108 -16.83 -5.63 7.32
CA THR A 108 -17.81 -5.67 8.42
C THR A 108 -17.18 -5.83 9.79
N SER A 109 -15.87 -6.00 9.88
CA SER A 109 -15.18 -6.22 11.15
C SER A 109 -14.96 -4.90 11.93
N ALA A 110 -14.89 -5.01 13.25
CA ALA A 110 -14.54 -3.88 14.10
C ALA A 110 -13.12 -3.36 13.84
N GLU A 111 -12.21 -4.26 13.47
CA GLU A 111 -10.84 -3.92 13.10
C GLU A 111 -10.78 -3.05 11.84
N TYR A 112 -11.53 -3.42 10.79
CA TYR A 112 -11.63 -2.61 9.57
C TYR A 112 -12.12 -1.18 9.88
N ARG A 113 -13.21 -1.08 10.65
CA ARG A 113 -13.76 0.20 11.09
C ARG A 113 -12.73 1.02 11.90
N GLN A 114 -12.05 0.38 12.84
CA GLN A 114 -11.03 1.04 13.66
C GLN A 114 -9.92 1.65 12.79
N VAL A 115 -9.48 0.94 11.77
CA VAL A 115 -8.45 1.44 10.84
C VAL A 115 -8.98 2.59 9.98
N VAL A 116 -10.24 2.52 9.51
CA VAL A 116 -10.88 3.64 8.78
C VAL A 116 -10.90 4.90 9.63
N GLU A 117 -11.35 4.81 10.88
CA GLU A 117 -11.44 5.94 11.80
C GLU A 117 -10.05 6.52 12.12
N LEU A 118 -9.07 5.66 12.38
CA LEU A 118 -7.67 6.03 12.62
C LEU A 118 -7.08 6.77 11.42
N SER A 119 -7.20 6.19 10.23
CA SER A 119 -6.64 6.78 9.02
C SER A 119 -7.32 8.12 8.67
N LYS A 120 -8.64 8.20 8.86
CA LYS A 120 -9.37 9.46 8.68
C LYS A 120 -8.83 10.56 9.60
N GLU A 121 -8.66 10.27 10.89
CA GLU A 121 -8.15 11.24 11.86
C GLU A 121 -6.72 11.69 11.53
N LEU A 122 -5.83 10.75 11.16
CA LEU A 122 -4.46 11.08 10.78
C LEU A 122 -4.42 11.93 9.50
N THR A 123 -5.23 11.59 8.50
CA THR A 123 -5.32 12.35 7.25
C THR A 123 -5.83 13.78 7.48
N GLU A 124 -6.80 13.97 8.37
CA GLU A 124 -7.30 15.29 8.78
C GLU A 124 -6.25 16.14 9.51
N ARG A 125 -5.19 15.51 9.98
CA ARG A 125 -3.99 16.13 10.58
C ARG A 125 -2.82 16.23 9.61
N ASP A 126 -3.10 16.29 8.30
CA ASP A 126 -2.13 16.42 7.22
C ASP A 126 -1.09 15.27 7.18
N THR A 127 -1.52 14.04 7.44
CA THR A 127 -0.71 12.84 7.31
C THR A 127 -1.01 12.14 5.98
N LEU A 128 0.03 11.83 5.21
CA LEU A 128 -0.07 10.96 4.04
C LEU A 128 -0.06 9.50 4.50
N MET A 129 -1.16 8.80 4.29
CA MET A 129 -1.29 7.39 4.63
C MET A 129 -0.75 6.51 3.51
N VAL A 130 0.12 5.55 3.86
CA VAL A 130 0.76 4.62 2.91
C VAL A 130 0.49 3.18 3.29
N THR A 131 0.19 2.34 2.30
CA THR A 131 0.00 0.89 2.50
C THR A 131 0.52 0.09 1.31
N GLY A 132 0.50 -1.25 1.43
CA GLY A 132 0.72 -2.15 0.29
C GLY A 132 -0.36 -2.11 -0.80
N GLY A 133 -1.37 -1.28 -0.69
CA GLY A 133 -2.35 -1.00 -1.73
C GLY A 133 -3.30 -2.14 -2.08
N GLY A 134 -3.45 -3.15 -1.21
CA GLY A 134 -4.35 -4.30 -1.39
C GLY A 134 -5.65 -4.18 -0.58
N PRO A 135 -6.40 -5.29 -0.41
CA PRO A 135 -7.63 -5.35 0.37
C PRO A 135 -7.39 -5.35 1.89
N GLY A 136 -8.45 -5.44 2.65
CA GLY A 136 -8.44 -5.55 4.11
C GLY A 136 -7.98 -4.27 4.81
N VAL A 137 -7.00 -4.38 5.68
CA VAL A 137 -6.44 -3.23 6.43
C VAL A 137 -5.92 -2.15 5.48
N MET A 138 -5.32 -2.53 4.37
CA MET A 138 -4.81 -1.60 3.38
C MET A 138 -5.94 -0.77 2.75
N GLU A 139 -7.02 -1.43 2.33
CA GLU A 139 -8.21 -0.74 1.82
C GLU A 139 -8.86 0.15 2.89
N ALA A 140 -8.98 -0.34 4.13
CA ALA A 140 -9.54 0.43 5.26
C ALA A 140 -8.78 1.73 5.49
N THR A 141 -7.45 1.69 5.38
CA THR A 141 -6.58 2.86 5.48
C THR A 141 -6.91 3.89 4.38
N HIS A 142 -7.00 3.44 3.13
CA HIS A 142 -7.32 4.32 2.01
C HIS A 142 -8.75 4.86 2.06
N LEU A 143 -9.72 4.06 2.52
CA LEU A 143 -11.09 4.52 2.76
C LEU A 143 -11.13 5.63 3.82
N GLY A 144 -10.38 5.48 4.93
CA GLY A 144 -10.28 6.51 5.95
C GLY A 144 -9.75 7.83 5.40
N ALA A 145 -8.67 7.77 4.62
CA ALA A 145 -8.12 8.94 3.94
C ALA A 145 -9.11 9.56 2.93
N TRP A 146 -9.81 8.72 2.14
CA TRP A 146 -10.83 9.16 1.19
C TRP A 146 -12.00 9.88 1.87
N MET A 147 -12.40 9.42 3.06
CA MET A 147 -13.51 9.99 3.84
C MET A 147 -13.08 11.12 4.79
N ALA A 148 -11.82 11.55 4.76
CA ALA A 148 -11.34 12.65 5.58
C ALA A 148 -12.11 13.96 5.27
N GLY A 149 -12.35 14.76 6.32
CA GLY A 149 -13.16 15.97 6.25
C GLY A 149 -14.67 15.75 6.25
N ARG A 150 -15.15 14.49 6.20
CA ARG A 150 -16.58 14.14 6.22
C ARG A 150 -17.06 13.77 7.63
N PRO A 151 -18.35 14.00 7.95
CA PRO A 151 -18.90 13.57 9.22
C PRO A 151 -18.96 12.03 9.32
N MET A 152 -18.88 11.51 10.53
CA MET A 152 -18.91 10.06 10.78
C MET A 152 -20.18 9.37 10.25
N ALA A 153 -21.30 10.08 10.18
CA ALA A 153 -22.54 9.54 9.58
C ALA A 153 -22.35 9.16 8.09
N GLU A 154 -21.57 9.92 7.32
CA GLU A 154 -21.24 9.56 5.93
C GLU A 154 -20.27 8.38 5.86
N VAL A 155 -19.34 8.26 6.81
CA VAL A 155 -18.46 7.08 6.95
C VAL A 155 -19.30 5.83 7.25
N ASP A 156 -20.29 5.93 8.14
CA ASP A 156 -21.20 4.82 8.47
C ASP A 156 -22.01 4.38 7.24
N GLU A 157 -22.49 5.32 6.42
CA GLU A 157 -23.18 5.00 5.17
C GLU A 157 -22.23 4.34 4.14
N ALA A 158 -21.00 4.83 4.01
CA ALA A 158 -19.99 4.21 3.15
C ALA A 158 -19.69 2.77 3.60
N LEU A 159 -19.46 2.55 4.89
CA LEU A 159 -19.24 1.20 5.46
C LEU A 159 -20.43 0.29 5.24
N LYS A 160 -21.67 0.82 5.30
CA LYS A 160 -22.88 0.05 5.01
C LYS A 160 -22.93 -0.40 3.55
N ILE A 161 -22.60 0.46 2.59
CA ILE A 161 -22.51 0.10 1.16
C ILE A 161 -21.45 -1.01 0.99
N LEU A 162 -20.27 -0.83 1.56
CA LEU A 162 -19.18 -1.78 1.46
C LEU A 162 -19.48 -3.14 2.11
N SER A 163 -20.36 -3.16 3.12
CA SER A 163 -20.75 -4.39 3.81
C SER A 163 -21.57 -5.36 2.93
N GLU A 164 -22.06 -4.93 1.77
CA GLU A 164 -22.75 -5.79 0.80
C GLU A 164 -21.79 -6.80 0.13
N ALA A 165 -20.48 -6.47 0.07
CA ALA A 165 -19.42 -7.36 -0.37
C ALA A 165 -18.24 -7.28 0.63
N PRO A 166 -18.34 -8.00 1.77
CA PRO A 166 -17.42 -7.82 2.90
C PRO A 166 -15.98 -8.28 2.63
N GLY A 167 -15.78 -9.30 1.81
CA GLY A 167 -14.46 -9.84 1.48
C GLY A 167 -14.05 -9.56 0.03
N PHE A 168 -12.76 -9.40 -0.22
CA PHE A 168 -12.25 -9.07 -1.57
C PHE A 168 -12.50 -10.15 -2.63
N LYS A 169 -12.91 -11.35 -2.22
CA LYS A 169 -13.33 -12.45 -3.11
C LYS A 169 -14.83 -12.46 -3.40
N ASP A 170 -15.59 -11.62 -2.73
CA ASP A 170 -17.02 -11.55 -2.91
C ASP A 170 -17.34 -10.81 -4.22
N GLU A 171 -18.37 -11.30 -4.91
CA GLU A 171 -18.90 -10.59 -6.06
C GLU A 171 -19.37 -9.18 -5.65
N GLY A 172 -19.03 -8.18 -6.45
CA GLY A 172 -19.42 -6.80 -6.16
C GLY A 172 -18.42 -6.03 -5.27
N TRP A 173 -17.30 -6.61 -4.88
CA TRP A 173 -16.34 -5.93 -4.00
C TRP A 173 -15.83 -4.58 -4.59
N LEU A 174 -15.39 -4.56 -5.84
CA LEU A 174 -14.99 -3.31 -6.51
C LEU A 174 -16.19 -2.41 -6.81
N GLN A 175 -17.33 -2.97 -7.19
CA GLN A 175 -18.54 -2.24 -7.53
C GLN A 175 -19.05 -1.41 -6.34
N THR A 176 -19.06 -1.98 -5.13
CA THR A 176 -19.44 -1.25 -3.92
C THR A 176 -18.42 -0.16 -3.58
N ALA A 177 -17.12 -0.39 -3.81
CA ALA A 177 -16.11 0.66 -3.66
C ALA A 177 -16.32 1.80 -4.67
N PHE A 178 -16.61 1.50 -5.94
CA PHE A 178 -16.92 2.52 -6.95
C PHE A 178 -18.20 3.29 -6.64
N GLU A 179 -19.20 2.65 -6.01
CA GLU A 179 -20.39 3.35 -5.53
C GLU A 179 -20.05 4.37 -4.46
N VAL A 180 -19.24 4.00 -3.47
CA VAL A 180 -18.76 4.93 -2.44
C VAL A 180 -17.97 6.08 -3.05
N ILE A 181 -17.07 5.82 -3.99
CA ILE A 181 -16.29 6.84 -4.70
C ILE A 181 -17.21 7.84 -5.43
N ARG A 182 -18.23 7.37 -6.14
CA ARG A 182 -19.19 8.23 -6.85
C ARG A 182 -20.06 9.04 -5.90
N ARG A 183 -20.46 8.44 -4.77
CA ARG A 183 -21.32 9.10 -3.78
C ARG A 183 -20.59 10.13 -2.95
N TYR A 184 -19.32 9.89 -2.68
CA TYR A 184 -18.47 10.72 -1.83
C TYR A 184 -17.20 11.16 -2.57
N PRO A 185 -17.28 11.92 -3.67
CA PRO A 185 -16.10 12.38 -4.38
C PRO A 185 -15.24 13.27 -3.48
N GLN A 186 -13.94 13.17 -3.62
CA GLN A 186 -12.99 14.02 -2.93
C GLN A 186 -11.75 14.28 -3.81
N GLU A 187 -11.10 15.45 -3.63
CA GLU A 187 -9.93 15.88 -4.40
C GLU A 187 -8.87 16.55 -3.50
N ARG A 188 -9.11 16.56 -2.20
CA ARG A 188 -8.25 17.30 -1.25
C ARG A 188 -7.18 16.43 -0.61
N TYR A 189 -7.55 15.23 -0.22
CA TYR A 189 -6.69 14.36 0.57
C TYR A 189 -6.10 13.27 -0.29
N HIS A 190 -4.81 12.97 -0.06
CA HIS A 190 -4.10 11.94 -0.78
C HIS A 190 -3.80 10.75 0.13
N SER A 191 -3.69 9.58 -0.48
CA SER A 191 -3.16 8.37 0.13
C SER A 191 -2.44 7.53 -0.92
N LEU A 192 -1.36 6.88 -0.54
CA LEU A 192 -0.48 6.17 -1.45
C LEU A 192 -0.58 4.66 -1.25
N GLY A 193 -1.04 3.95 -2.26
CA GLY A 193 -0.99 2.50 -2.35
C GLY A 193 0.26 2.04 -3.10
N ILE A 194 0.94 0.99 -2.60
CA ILE A 194 2.14 0.43 -3.26
C ILE A 194 1.91 -1.08 -3.53
N PRO A 195 1.03 -1.46 -4.48
CA PRO A 195 0.74 -2.84 -4.81
C PRO A 195 1.72 -3.45 -5.82
N THR A 196 1.56 -4.74 -6.10
CA THR A 196 2.32 -5.46 -7.12
C THR A 196 1.43 -6.38 -7.95
N TRP A 197 1.75 -6.59 -9.23
CA TRP A 197 1.11 -7.62 -10.05
C TRP A 197 1.51 -9.04 -9.67
N LEU A 198 2.55 -9.26 -8.84
CA LEU A 198 2.86 -10.59 -8.32
C LEU A 198 1.66 -11.21 -7.57
N TYR A 199 0.91 -10.38 -6.87
CA TYR A 199 -0.33 -10.71 -6.16
C TYR A 199 -1.57 -10.15 -6.86
N GLY A 200 -1.56 -10.03 -8.20
CA GLY A 200 -2.63 -9.40 -8.97
C GLY A 200 -4.00 -10.11 -8.94
N HIS A 201 -4.10 -11.26 -8.25
CA HIS A 201 -5.38 -11.85 -7.85
C HIS A 201 -6.07 -11.09 -6.69
N GLU A 202 -5.32 -10.23 -5.99
CA GLU A 202 -5.83 -9.27 -5.03
C GLU A 202 -5.99 -7.93 -5.75
N PRO A 203 -7.21 -7.37 -5.85
CA PRO A 203 -7.40 -6.09 -6.52
C PRO A 203 -6.72 -4.95 -5.74
N SER A 204 -6.19 -3.97 -6.45
CA SER A 204 -5.67 -2.76 -5.83
C SER A 204 -6.78 -1.97 -5.15
N ALA A 205 -6.48 -1.38 -4.00
CA ALA A 205 -7.46 -0.60 -3.23
C ALA A 205 -7.94 0.62 -4.03
N ALA A 206 -9.22 0.64 -4.40
CA ALA A 206 -9.80 1.68 -5.25
C ALA A 206 -9.84 3.07 -4.58
N PHE A 207 -9.77 3.14 -3.25
CA PHE A 207 -9.74 4.39 -2.49
C PHE A 207 -8.36 5.04 -2.43
N ALA A 208 -7.28 4.35 -2.83
CA ALA A 208 -5.97 4.97 -2.95
C ALA A 208 -5.99 6.00 -4.09
N THR A 209 -5.65 7.25 -3.78
CA THR A 209 -5.64 8.34 -4.76
C THR A 209 -4.46 8.23 -5.70
N ASP A 210 -3.34 7.75 -5.16
CA ASP A 210 -2.07 7.59 -5.87
C ASP A 210 -1.58 6.16 -5.66
N ILE A 211 -1.20 5.48 -6.75
CA ILE A 211 -0.87 4.06 -6.72
C ILE A 211 0.44 3.83 -7.46
N ALA A 212 1.47 3.45 -6.72
CA ALA A 212 2.76 3.00 -7.27
C ALA A 212 2.74 1.47 -7.42
N LYS A 213 2.28 0.95 -8.56
CA LYS A 213 2.16 -0.49 -8.79
C LYS A 213 3.36 -1.03 -9.54
N TYR A 214 4.00 -2.07 -9.00
CA TYR A 214 5.25 -2.65 -9.49
C TYR A 214 5.05 -4.07 -10.05
N PHE A 215 5.92 -4.47 -10.97
CA PHE A 215 6.11 -5.86 -11.37
C PHE A 215 7.03 -6.59 -10.37
N ASP A 216 8.13 -5.94 -9.94
CA ASP A 216 9.08 -6.52 -8.99
C ASP A 216 8.61 -6.34 -7.55
N ASN A 217 8.34 -7.47 -6.89
CA ASN A 217 7.86 -7.45 -5.52
C ASN A 217 8.95 -7.05 -4.51
N SER A 218 10.22 -7.26 -4.82
CA SER A 218 11.32 -6.88 -3.92
C SER A 218 11.46 -5.36 -3.85
N ILE A 219 11.32 -4.68 -5.00
CA ILE A 219 11.26 -3.21 -5.04
C ILE A 219 10.05 -2.73 -4.24
N ARG A 220 8.87 -3.29 -4.49
CA ARG A 220 7.63 -2.93 -3.81
C ARG A 220 7.72 -3.11 -2.28
N GLU A 221 8.19 -4.25 -1.80
CA GLU A 221 8.30 -4.53 -0.36
C GLU A 221 9.26 -3.57 0.33
N ASN A 222 10.41 -3.31 -0.27
CA ASN A 222 11.36 -2.36 0.27
C ASN A 222 10.78 -0.93 0.27
N THR A 223 10.15 -0.51 -0.81
CA THR A 223 9.65 0.85 -0.99
C THR A 223 8.64 1.24 0.09
N ILE A 224 7.68 0.37 0.46
CA ILE A 224 6.66 0.69 1.47
C ILE A 224 7.29 1.19 2.77
N LEU A 225 8.34 0.51 3.24
CA LEU A 225 8.99 0.82 4.51
C LEU A 225 9.98 1.98 4.40
N THR A 226 10.56 2.18 3.20
CA THR A 226 11.53 3.25 2.96
C THR A 226 10.92 4.61 2.65
N VAL A 227 9.58 4.71 2.62
CA VAL A 227 8.87 6.00 2.46
C VAL A 227 8.09 6.42 3.71
N ALA A 228 7.81 5.48 4.63
CA ALA A 228 6.97 5.71 5.81
C ALA A 228 7.77 6.26 7.01
N PHE A 229 8.43 7.37 6.82
CA PHE A 229 9.33 7.97 7.83
C PHE A 229 8.63 8.58 9.05
N GLY A 230 7.33 8.83 8.99
CA GLY A 230 6.52 9.33 10.11
C GLY A 230 6.16 8.24 11.12
N GLY A 231 6.48 6.99 10.81
CA GLY A 231 6.21 5.82 11.63
C GLY A 231 5.32 4.79 10.95
N ILE A 232 5.25 3.61 11.55
CA ILE A 232 4.44 2.50 11.02
C ILE A 232 3.49 1.98 12.09
N VAL A 233 2.22 1.85 11.72
CA VAL A 233 1.19 1.19 12.52
C VAL A 233 1.05 -0.26 12.06
N PHE A 234 1.36 -1.19 12.94
CA PHE A 234 1.19 -2.63 12.71
C PHE A 234 -0.12 -3.10 13.34
N THR A 235 -1.08 -3.53 12.53
CA THR A 235 -2.29 -4.22 12.97
C THR A 235 -2.12 -5.74 12.84
N PRO A 236 -3.02 -6.57 13.39
CA PRO A 236 -2.96 -8.01 13.22
C PRO A 236 -2.82 -8.42 11.76
N GLY A 237 -1.84 -9.29 11.49
CA GLY A 237 -1.52 -9.70 10.12
C GLY A 237 -0.83 -11.07 10.06
N SER A 238 -0.33 -11.45 8.89
CA SER A 238 0.30 -12.74 8.65
C SER A 238 1.78 -12.57 8.25
N ALA A 239 2.30 -13.46 7.42
CA ALA A 239 3.73 -13.55 7.07
C ALA A 239 4.31 -12.23 6.52
N GLY A 240 3.60 -11.53 5.64
CA GLY A 240 4.05 -10.24 5.11
C GLY A 240 4.20 -9.19 6.21
N THR A 241 3.20 -9.09 7.10
CA THR A 241 3.26 -8.15 8.24
C THR A 241 4.42 -8.47 9.18
N MET A 242 4.74 -9.76 9.40
CA MET A 242 5.92 -10.14 10.19
C MET A 242 7.22 -9.71 9.51
N GLN A 243 7.34 -9.90 8.21
CA GLN A 243 8.49 -9.42 7.44
C GLN A 243 8.66 -7.91 7.57
N GLU A 244 7.58 -7.15 7.43
CA GLU A 244 7.55 -5.69 7.56
C GLU A 244 7.99 -5.23 8.97
N VAL A 245 7.53 -5.90 10.03
CA VAL A 245 7.96 -5.61 11.41
C VAL A 245 9.47 -5.77 11.58
N PHE A 246 10.06 -6.88 11.10
CA PHE A 246 11.48 -7.11 11.27
C PHE A 246 12.33 -6.23 10.36
N GLN A 247 11.86 -5.90 9.17
CA GLN A 247 12.54 -4.98 8.27
C GLN A 247 12.59 -3.58 8.87
N GLU A 248 11.48 -3.08 9.41
CA GLU A 248 11.44 -1.78 10.10
C GLU A 248 12.32 -1.77 11.35
N ALA A 249 12.29 -2.85 12.14
CA ALA A 249 13.19 -2.99 13.29
C ALA A 249 14.67 -2.90 12.90
N VAL A 250 15.06 -3.46 11.75
CA VAL A 250 16.43 -3.36 11.22
C VAL A 250 16.75 -1.94 10.77
N GLN A 251 15.82 -1.26 10.08
CA GLN A 251 16.01 0.13 9.63
C GLN A 251 16.20 1.07 10.82
N ASN A 252 15.38 0.93 11.86
CA ASN A 252 15.49 1.70 13.10
C ASN A 252 16.78 1.37 13.85
N HIS A 253 17.16 0.08 13.94
CA HIS A 253 18.40 -0.34 14.60
C HIS A 253 19.63 0.36 14.03
N TYR A 254 19.74 0.44 12.70
CA TYR A 254 20.88 1.04 12.00
C TYR A 254 20.71 2.54 11.76
N LEU A 255 19.58 3.13 12.11
CA LEU A 255 19.22 4.51 11.77
C LEU A 255 19.40 4.77 10.26
N SER A 256 18.91 3.84 9.43
CA SER A 256 19.14 3.84 7.99
C SER A 256 18.76 5.14 7.29
N PHE A 257 17.85 5.91 7.90
CA PHE A 257 17.37 7.21 7.41
C PHE A 257 17.74 8.39 8.32
N GLY A 258 18.73 8.19 9.20
CA GLY A 258 19.26 9.22 10.10
C GLY A 258 18.55 9.32 11.45
N TYR A 259 17.38 8.70 11.61
CA TYR A 259 16.63 8.60 12.86
C TYR A 259 15.80 7.30 12.89
N ALA A 260 15.28 6.97 14.07
CA ALA A 260 14.31 5.88 14.25
C ALA A 260 12.89 6.43 14.25
N SER A 261 11.96 5.76 13.57
CA SER A 261 10.54 6.10 13.51
C SER A 261 9.71 5.27 14.50
N PRO A 262 8.53 5.73 14.92
CA PRO A 262 7.64 4.97 15.79
C PRO A 262 7.16 3.66 15.12
N MET A 263 7.28 2.56 15.87
CA MET A 263 6.69 1.25 15.57
C MET A 263 5.49 1.03 16.48
N VAL A 264 4.30 1.34 16.03
CA VAL A 264 3.08 1.30 16.84
C VAL A 264 2.32 -0.01 16.59
N PHE A 265 2.22 -0.86 17.58
CA PHE A 265 1.54 -2.14 17.52
C PHE A 265 0.10 -1.98 18.06
N LEU A 266 -0.87 -2.00 17.14
CA LEU A 266 -2.29 -1.91 17.48
C LEU A 266 -2.87 -3.32 17.63
N GLY A 267 -3.44 -3.62 18.82
CA GLY A 267 -3.99 -4.94 19.16
C GLY A 267 -3.11 -5.73 20.15
N ARG A 268 -3.13 -5.33 21.44
CA ARG A 268 -2.30 -5.93 22.51
C ARG A 268 -2.37 -7.45 22.56
N LYS A 269 -3.58 -8.01 22.49
CA LYS A 269 -3.75 -9.47 22.57
C LYS A 269 -2.97 -10.19 21.46
N PHE A 270 -3.09 -9.73 20.23
CA PHE A 270 -2.42 -10.33 19.09
C PHE A 270 -0.91 -10.29 19.25
N TRP A 271 -0.35 -9.11 19.54
CA TRP A 271 1.08 -8.86 19.56
C TRP A 271 1.80 -9.40 20.80
N THR A 272 1.04 -9.78 21.87
CA THR A 272 1.65 -10.32 23.11
C THR A 272 1.32 -11.77 23.39
N LYS A 273 0.21 -12.31 22.80
CA LYS A 273 -0.27 -13.68 23.11
C LYS A 273 -0.42 -14.55 21.87
N ASP A 274 -1.11 -14.04 20.85
CA ASP A 274 -1.42 -14.84 19.66
C ASP A 274 -0.15 -15.00 18.79
N ILE A 275 0.56 -13.90 18.52
CA ILE A 275 1.88 -13.87 17.90
C ILE A 275 2.77 -12.90 18.71
N PRO A 276 3.54 -13.38 19.70
CA PRO A 276 4.21 -12.53 20.70
C PRO A 276 5.49 -11.88 20.16
N VAL A 277 5.37 -11.12 19.08
CA VAL A 277 6.49 -10.38 18.46
C VAL A 277 6.90 -9.19 19.32
N TYR A 278 5.95 -8.50 19.92
CA TYR A 278 6.25 -7.31 20.72
C TYR A 278 7.19 -7.62 21.91
N PRO A 279 6.90 -8.60 22.80
CA PRO A 279 7.83 -8.96 23.87
C PRO A 279 9.16 -9.52 23.34
N PHE A 280 9.18 -10.16 22.17
CA PHE A 280 10.43 -10.58 21.54
C PHE A 280 11.31 -9.36 21.18
N LEU A 281 10.74 -8.32 20.57
CA LEU A 281 11.48 -7.10 20.24
C LEU A 281 11.99 -6.39 21.50
N GLU A 282 11.16 -6.31 22.56
CA GLU A 282 11.60 -5.77 23.86
C GLU A 282 12.78 -6.55 24.45
N GLN A 283 12.73 -7.90 24.40
CA GLN A 283 13.84 -8.74 24.86
C GLN A 283 15.12 -8.48 24.04
N MET A 284 15.00 -8.40 22.72
CA MET A 284 16.14 -8.11 21.82
C MET A 284 16.77 -6.74 22.12
N MET A 285 15.97 -5.74 22.52
CA MET A 285 16.48 -4.43 22.96
C MET A 285 17.20 -4.55 24.32
N GLN A 286 16.61 -5.27 25.29
CA GLN A 286 17.21 -5.47 26.61
C GLN A 286 18.56 -6.19 26.54
N GLU A 287 18.68 -7.16 25.60
CA GLU A 287 19.93 -7.88 25.33
C GLU A 287 20.93 -7.05 24.47
N GLY A 288 20.58 -5.85 24.03
CA GLY A 288 21.40 -4.98 23.20
C GLY A 288 21.58 -5.46 21.75
N ARG A 289 20.77 -6.44 21.32
CA ARG A 289 20.77 -6.96 19.94
C ARG A 289 20.07 -6.02 18.95
N TYR A 290 18.97 -5.40 19.39
CA TYR A 290 18.37 -4.24 18.74
C TYR A 290 18.65 -2.97 19.52
N LYS A 291 18.78 -1.85 18.80
CA LYS A 291 18.93 -0.51 19.38
C LYS A 291 17.95 0.42 18.67
N ASN A 292 17.68 1.55 19.28
CA ASN A 292 16.91 2.66 18.70
C ASN A 292 15.44 2.33 18.33
N LEU A 293 14.89 1.17 18.73
CA LEU A 293 13.49 0.89 18.43
C LEU A 293 12.57 1.77 19.29
N GLN A 294 11.63 2.47 18.63
CA GLN A 294 10.59 3.26 19.29
C GLN A 294 9.30 2.43 19.31
N LEU A 295 9.18 1.52 20.29
CA LEU A 295 8.08 0.58 20.39
C LEU A 295 6.92 1.16 21.21
N LYS A 296 5.70 1.13 20.64
CA LYS A 296 4.44 1.45 21.33
C LYS A 296 3.46 0.31 21.13
N LEU A 297 2.80 -0.14 22.19
CA LEU A 297 1.76 -1.17 22.16
C LEU A 297 0.46 -0.61 22.72
N THR A 298 -0.63 -0.69 21.96
CA THR A 298 -1.93 -0.14 22.38
C THR A 298 -3.11 -0.88 21.73
N ASP A 299 -4.31 -0.71 22.29
CA ASP A 299 -5.59 -1.05 21.67
C ASP A 299 -6.37 0.20 21.24
N SER A 300 -5.83 1.39 21.52
CA SER A 300 -6.49 2.68 21.33
C SER A 300 -5.98 3.41 20.08
N SER A 301 -6.87 3.70 19.13
CA SER A 301 -6.55 4.53 17.97
C SER A 301 -6.11 5.94 18.38
N HIS A 302 -6.67 6.47 19.47
CA HIS A 302 -6.27 7.79 19.98
C HIS A 302 -4.81 7.80 20.44
N GLU A 303 -4.35 6.75 21.18
CA GLU A 303 -2.95 6.65 21.57
C GLU A 303 -2.01 6.48 20.38
N VAL A 304 -2.47 5.84 19.28
CA VAL A 304 -1.70 5.77 18.02
C VAL A 304 -1.51 7.17 17.46
N VAL A 305 -2.58 7.95 17.36
CA VAL A 305 -2.52 9.33 16.84
C VAL A 305 -1.61 10.20 17.70
N GLU A 306 -1.75 10.14 19.01
CA GLU A 306 -0.91 10.91 19.95
C GLU A 306 0.57 10.60 19.76
N GLU A 307 0.94 9.32 19.65
CA GLU A 307 2.32 8.88 19.49
C GLU A 307 2.92 9.43 18.19
N LEU A 308 2.21 9.28 17.07
CA LEU A 308 2.68 9.72 15.75
C LEU A 308 2.76 11.26 15.68
N MET A 309 1.78 11.98 16.24
CA MET A 309 1.80 13.45 16.25
C MET A 309 2.89 13.98 17.17
N ARG A 310 3.17 13.34 18.30
CA ARG A 310 4.28 13.69 19.17
C ARG A 310 5.62 13.58 18.41
N PHE A 311 5.86 12.45 17.77
CA PHE A 311 7.08 12.22 16.99
C PHE A 311 7.26 13.25 15.87
N ARG A 312 6.18 13.62 15.19
CA ARG A 312 6.21 14.64 14.12
C ARG A 312 6.60 16.02 14.64
N SER A 313 6.31 16.35 15.90
CA SER A 313 6.60 17.65 16.49
C SER A 313 8.02 17.77 17.08
N GLU A 314 8.74 16.66 17.25
CA GLU A 314 10.14 16.58 17.68
C GLU A 314 11.12 16.88 16.53
#